data_86b962f4807104fd11de898db3d10ac5
#
_entry.id   86b962f4807104fd11de898db3d10ac5
#
_cell.length_a   1.000
_cell.length_b   1.000
_cell.length_c   1.000
_cell.angle_alpha   90.00
_cell.angle_beta   90.00
_cell.angle_gamma   90.00
#
_symmetry.space_group_name_H-M   'P 1'
#
loop_
_entity.id
_entity.type
_entity.pdbx_description
1 polymer ?
#
loop_
_entity_poly.entity_id
_entity_poly.type
_entity_poly.pdbx_seq_one_letter_code
_entity_poly.pdbx_strand_id
1 'polypeptide(L)'
;IRTPLNAIVGFSNILASTDDLEDKKEFADIIENNNSLLLQLINDILDLSKIEAGTLEFTYDYVDINAVLRDLEQSAHLKNKNPDVQISFKDYLEPCVIYTDRNRLSQLMINLLNNAMKFTQAGSILFGYKLRDDNTLWFYVEDTGCGIPENKRKDIFGRFVKLNTFAQGTGLGLSICEMIVTQMKGTIGVDSVEGKGSRFWFTLPFQPKKELLPNEEQKPVTLEKIARSEVTILIAEDNSSNYRLFESILKPEYKLIHAWNGKEAVELFHQHKPQLILMDIKMPVMDGYEATAEIRKVSASVPIIAVTAYAFAQDEQRIINSGFDAYTAKPINGKILKDKISTLLTHRIILM
;
A
#
# COMPACT_ATOMS: atom_id res chain seq x y z
N ILE A 1 12.83 13.91 10.90
CA ILE A 1 12.06 13.22 11.95
C ILE A 1 11.52 14.23 12.98
N ARG A 2 12.35 15.12 13.55
CA ARG A 2 11.91 16.05 14.60
C ARG A 2 10.76 16.98 14.16
N THR A 3 10.79 17.50 12.92
CA THR A 3 9.79 18.46 12.42
C THR A 3 8.38 17.87 12.36
N PRO A 4 8.11 16.72 11.69
CA PRO A 4 6.78 16.13 11.70
C PRO A 4 6.35 15.67 13.09
N LEU A 5 7.27 15.18 13.93
CA LEU A 5 6.96 14.79 15.30
C LEU A 5 6.48 15.96 16.14
N ASN A 6 7.17 17.10 16.06
CA ASN A 6 6.76 18.32 16.79
C ASN A 6 5.39 18.83 16.33
N ALA A 7 5.09 18.75 15.03
CA ALA A 7 3.78 19.12 14.51
C ALA A 7 2.67 18.19 15.06
N ILE A 8 2.90 16.86 15.04
CA ILE A 8 1.95 15.89 15.59
C ILE A 8 1.68 16.20 17.07
N VAL A 9 2.72 16.33 17.89
CA VAL A 9 2.58 16.60 19.33
C VAL A 9 1.90 17.95 19.58
N GLY A 10 2.32 19.00 18.88
CA GLY A 10 1.75 20.34 19.04
C GLY A 10 0.26 20.39 18.70
N PHE A 11 -0.11 19.90 17.52
CA PHE A 11 -1.52 19.92 17.09
C PHE A 11 -2.40 18.93 17.85
N SER A 12 -1.85 17.81 18.36
CA SER A 12 -2.60 16.92 19.25
C SER A 12 -2.99 17.60 20.56
N ASN A 13 -2.10 18.42 21.15
CA ASN A 13 -2.41 19.17 22.36
C ASN A 13 -3.48 20.25 22.11
N ILE A 14 -3.39 20.95 20.98
CA ILE A 14 -4.38 21.98 20.60
C ILE A 14 -5.73 21.32 20.31
N LEU A 15 -5.75 20.21 19.59
CA LEU A 15 -6.96 19.42 19.27
C LEU A 15 -7.71 19.00 20.55
N ALA A 16 -6.97 18.65 21.60
CA ALA A 16 -7.56 18.27 22.89
C ALA A 16 -8.22 19.43 23.65
N SER A 17 -7.84 20.67 23.33
CA SER A 17 -8.30 21.90 24.03
C SER A 17 -9.23 22.78 23.20
N THR A 18 -9.42 22.51 21.90
CA THR A 18 -10.35 23.28 21.07
C THR A 18 -11.74 22.65 21.06
N ASP A 19 -12.79 23.45 20.99
CA ASP A 19 -14.18 23.02 20.85
C ASP A 19 -14.73 23.25 19.44
N ASP A 20 -14.06 24.06 18.63
CA ASP A 20 -14.45 24.33 17.25
C ASP A 20 -14.30 23.11 16.36
N LEU A 21 -15.34 22.79 15.60
CA LEU A 21 -15.38 21.60 14.74
C LEU A 21 -14.54 21.75 13.46
N GLU A 22 -14.42 22.97 12.92
CA GLU A 22 -13.61 23.24 11.74
C GLU A 22 -12.13 23.16 12.09
N ASP A 23 -11.74 23.79 13.20
CA ASP A 23 -10.38 23.70 13.74
C ASP A 23 -9.99 22.24 14.06
N LYS A 24 -10.90 21.48 14.69
CA LYS A 24 -10.66 20.05 14.96
C LYS A 24 -10.33 19.27 13.70
N LYS A 25 -11.06 19.52 12.62
CA LYS A 25 -10.84 18.85 11.34
C LYS A 25 -9.51 19.25 10.73
N GLU A 26 -9.19 20.56 10.73
CA GLU A 26 -7.92 21.06 10.23
C GLU A 26 -6.73 20.47 11.00
N PHE A 27 -6.78 20.47 12.34
CA PHE A 27 -5.71 19.92 13.17
C PHE A 27 -5.55 18.42 13.01
N ALA A 28 -6.66 17.68 12.87
CA ALA A 28 -6.62 16.25 12.56
C ALA A 28 -5.95 15.97 11.21
N ASP A 29 -6.29 16.73 10.17
CA ASP A 29 -5.67 16.62 8.84
C ASP A 29 -4.16 16.93 8.90
N ILE A 30 -3.74 17.94 9.68
CA ILE A 30 -2.32 18.27 9.88
C ILE A 30 -1.59 17.12 10.58
N ILE A 31 -2.18 16.53 11.62
CA ILE A 31 -1.61 15.40 12.36
C ILE A 31 -1.46 14.20 11.41
N GLU A 32 -2.50 13.85 10.64
CA GLU A 32 -2.50 12.73 9.71
C GLU A 32 -1.43 12.89 8.61
N ASN A 33 -1.32 14.07 8.03
CA ASN A 33 -0.33 14.38 7.01
C ASN A 33 1.11 14.25 7.55
N ASN A 34 1.38 14.74 8.77
CA ASN A 34 2.70 14.65 9.39
C ASN A 34 3.03 13.21 9.84
N ASN A 35 2.03 12.45 10.30
CA ASN A 35 2.20 11.04 10.62
C ASN A 35 2.56 10.22 9.36
N SER A 36 1.85 10.45 8.27
CA SER A 36 2.14 9.82 6.97
C SER A 36 3.56 10.13 6.47
N LEU A 37 3.99 11.39 6.62
CA LEU A 37 5.35 11.81 6.28
C LEU A 37 6.40 11.13 7.17
N LEU A 38 6.13 10.99 8.47
CA LEU A 38 7.05 10.33 9.41
C LEU A 38 7.19 8.84 9.10
N LEU A 39 6.09 8.16 8.81
CA LEU A 39 6.09 6.75 8.40
C LEU A 39 6.86 6.55 7.10
N GLN A 40 6.65 7.42 6.11
CA GLN A 40 7.43 7.38 4.87
C GLN A 40 8.93 7.54 5.13
N LEU A 41 9.32 8.51 5.98
CA LEU A 41 10.73 8.71 6.36
C LEU A 41 11.34 7.46 7.01
N ILE A 42 10.62 6.81 7.91
CA ILE A 42 11.08 5.59 8.59
C ILE A 42 11.26 4.47 7.57
N ASN A 43 10.29 4.26 6.68
CA ASN A 43 10.35 3.23 5.65
C ASN A 43 11.50 3.50 4.66
N ASP A 44 11.68 4.74 4.22
CA ASP A 44 12.77 5.16 3.33
C ASP A 44 14.14 4.84 3.97
N ILE A 45 14.31 5.12 5.27
CA ILE A 45 15.56 4.84 6.00
C ILE A 45 15.78 3.33 6.16
N LEU A 46 14.74 2.57 6.44
CA LEU A 46 14.82 1.11 6.56
C LEU A 46 15.16 0.47 5.21
N ASP A 47 14.51 0.90 4.13
CA ASP A 47 14.84 0.42 2.78
C ASP A 47 16.30 0.75 2.43
N LEU A 48 16.74 1.99 2.68
CA LEU A 48 18.14 2.41 2.45
C LEU A 48 19.11 1.52 3.24
N SER A 49 18.84 1.27 4.52
CA SER A 49 19.68 0.44 5.37
C SER A 49 19.77 -1.00 4.88
N LYS A 50 18.65 -1.57 4.41
CA LYS A 50 18.61 -2.93 3.83
C LYS A 50 19.38 -3.01 2.52
N ILE A 51 19.29 -1.98 1.68
CA ILE A 51 20.02 -1.90 0.41
C ILE A 51 21.53 -1.82 0.67
N GLU A 52 21.97 -0.97 1.60
CA GLU A 52 23.39 -0.84 1.96
C GLU A 52 23.97 -2.13 2.58
N ALA A 53 23.17 -2.84 3.36
CA ALA A 53 23.55 -4.13 3.91
C ALA A 53 23.49 -5.29 2.88
N GLY A 54 23.00 -5.05 1.66
CA GLY A 54 22.76 -6.10 0.67
C GLY A 54 21.67 -7.10 1.07
N THR A 55 20.82 -6.73 2.01
CA THR A 55 19.75 -7.58 2.58
C THR A 55 18.37 -7.22 2.05
N LEU A 56 18.27 -6.33 1.05
CA LEU A 56 17.01 -6.05 0.40
C LEU A 56 16.61 -7.25 -0.45
N GLU A 57 15.54 -7.90 -0.05
CA GLU A 57 15.02 -9.06 -0.75
C GLU A 57 13.97 -8.63 -1.78
N PHE A 58 13.86 -9.40 -2.86
CA PHE A 58 12.90 -9.23 -3.93
C PHE A 58 12.07 -10.50 -4.07
N THR A 59 10.76 -10.32 -4.16
CA THR A 59 9.82 -11.42 -4.40
C THR A 59 9.33 -11.36 -5.82
N TYR A 60 9.95 -12.18 -6.69
CA TYR A 60 9.59 -12.25 -8.09
C TYR A 60 8.45 -13.23 -8.33
N ASP A 61 7.43 -12.77 -9.06
CA ASP A 61 6.30 -13.59 -9.52
C ASP A 61 5.83 -13.10 -10.91
N TYR A 62 4.91 -13.83 -11.52
CA TYR A 62 4.24 -13.38 -12.73
C TYR A 62 3.16 -12.34 -12.38
N VAL A 63 3.38 -11.11 -12.78
CA VAL A 63 2.57 -9.94 -12.43
C VAL A 63 1.91 -9.38 -13.67
N ASP A 64 0.59 -9.18 -13.61
CA ASP A 64 -0.14 -8.38 -14.59
C ASP A 64 0.15 -6.89 -14.35
N ILE A 65 0.95 -6.33 -15.25
CA ILE A 65 1.38 -4.92 -15.16
C ILE A 65 0.21 -3.97 -15.33
N ASN A 66 -0.74 -4.31 -16.20
CA ASN A 66 -1.90 -3.47 -16.46
C ASN A 66 -2.79 -3.36 -15.21
N ALA A 67 -3.01 -4.48 -14.51
CA ALA A 67 -3.76 -4.47 -13.25
C ALA A 67 -3.07 -3.59 -12.20
N VAL A 68 -1.75 -3.71 -12.03
CA VAL A 68 -0.99 -2.88 -11.09
C VAL A 68 -1.12 -1.39 -11.42
N LEU A 69 -0.97 -1.00 -12.68
CA LEU A 69 -0.99 0.41 -13.07
C LEU A 69 -2.40 1.01 -13.01
N ARG A 70 -3.46 0.23 -13.29
CA ARG A 70 -4.86 0.65 -13.09
C ARG A 70 -5.19 0.88 -11.62
N ASP A 71 -4.72 0.00 -10.71
CA ASP A 71 -4.86 0.20 -9.26
C ASP A 71 -4.16 1.49 -8.80
N LEU A 72 -2.99 1.79 -9.36
CA LEU A 72 -2.25 3.03 -9.07
C LEU A 72 -2.95 4.27 -9.63
N GLU A 73 -3.56 4.20 -10.82
CA GLU A 73 -4.38 5.27 -11.38
C GLU A 73 -5.53 5.64 -10.44
N GLN A 74 -6.31 4.64 -10.00
CA GLN A 74 -7.41 4.85 -9.06
C GLN A 74 -6.91 5.47 -7.75
N SER A 75 -5.81 4.96 -7.20
CA SER A 75 -5.20 5.50 -5.98
C SER A 75 -4.72 6.94 -6.16
N ALA A 76 -4.14 7.27 -7.31
CA ALA A 76 -3.68 8.63 -7.64
C ALA A 76 -4.86 9.60 -7.75
N HIS A 77 -5.95 9.20 -8.39
CA HIS A 77 -7.19 10.01 -8.46
C HIS A 77 -7.77 10.30 -7.08
N LEU A 78 -7.80 9.31 -6.16
CA LEU A 78 -8.30 9.50 -4.80
C LEU A 78 -7.42 10.45 -3.97
N LYS A 79 -6.09 10.44 -4.20
CA LYS A 79 -5.13 11.31 -3.50
C LYS A 79 -5.07 12.71 -4.10
N ASN A 80 -5.37 12.86 -5.38
CA ASN A 80 -5.32 14.16 -6.05
C ASN A 80 -6.47 15.05 -5.57
N LYS A 81 -6.13 16.02 -4.74
CA LYS A 81 -7.09 17.06 -4.27
C LYS A 81 -7.16 18.26 -5.21
N ASN A 82 -6.33 18.31 -6.25
CA ASN A 82 -6.27 19.43 -7.17
C ASN A 82 -7.05 19.10 -8.48
N PRO A 83 -8.22 19.74 -8.72
CA PRO A 83 -9.04 19.48 -9.91
C PRO A 83 -8.38 19.95 -11.21
N ASP A 84 -7.40 20.86 -11.14
CA ASP A 84 -6.71 21.40 -12.31
C ASP A 84 -5.61 20.45 -12.85
N VAL A 85 -5.39 19.31 -12.20
CA VAL A 85 -4.42 18.31 -12.61
C VAL A 85 -5.12 17.03 -13.06
N GLN A 86 -4.99 16.68 -14.33
CA GLN A 86 -5.52 15.43 -14.88
C GLN A 86 -4.46 14.33 -14.80
N ILE A 87 -4.83 13.16 -14.27
CA ILE A 87 -3.95 11.99 -14.18
C ILE A 87 -4.49 10.91 -15.12
N SER A 88 -3.64 10.29 -15.93
CA SER A 88 -4.08 9.25 -16.87
C SER A 88 -3.01 8.18 -17.08
N PHE A 89 -3.44 6.91 -17.00
CA PHE A 89 -2.67 5.75 -17.45
C PHE A 89 -2.85 5.58 -18.96
N LYS A 90 -1.76 5.62 -19.71
CA LYS A 90 -1.73 5.48 -21.17
C LYS A 90 -0.54 4.63 -21.60
N ASP A 91 -0.53 4.22 -22.87
CA ASP A 91 0.54 3.42 -23.46
C ASP A 91 0.81 2.12 -22.65
N TYR A 92 0.16 1.05 -23.06
CA TYR A 92 0.29 -0.28 -22.45
C TYR A 92 0.22 -1.38 -23.51
N LEU A 93 0.70 -2.55 -23.16
CA LEU A 93 0.59 -3.77 -23.95
C LEU A 93 -0.54 -4.63 -23.38
N GLU A 94 -1.32 -5.26 -24.23
CA GLU A 94 -2.40 -6.13 -23.74
C GLU A 94 -2.34 -7.49 -24.43
N PRO A 95 -2.21 -8.59 -23.67
CA PRO A 95 -1.91 -8.68 -22.23
C PRO A 95 -0.43 -8.42 -21.90
N CYS A 96 -0.12 -8.01 -20.67
CA CYS A 96 1.26 -7.88 -20.21
C CYS A 96 1.47 -8.49 -18.82
N VAL A 97 1.81 -9.76 -18.81
CA VAL A 97 2.19 -10.51 -17.60
C VAL A 97 3.68 -10.81 -17.67
N ILE A 98 4.46 -10.28 -16.73
CA ILE A 98 5.92 -10.45 -16.69
C ILE A 98 6.39 -10.97 -15.33
N TYR A 99 7.56 -11.60 -15.33
CA TYR A 99 8.22 -12.07 -14.11
C TYR A 99 8.94 -10.88 -13.45
N THR A 100 8.34 -10.33 -12.38
CA THR A 100 8.85 -9.13 -11.68
C THR A 100 8.36 -9.10 -10.23
N ASP A 101 8.88 -8.15 -9.44
CA ASP A 101 8.37 -7.89 -8.09
C ASP A 101 7.29 -6.80 -8.14
N ARG A 102 6.02 -7.21 -7.87
CA ARG A 102 4.85 -6.32 -7.86
C ARG A 102 5.02 -5.12 -6.93
N ASN A 103 5.55 -5.36 -5.74
CA ASN A 103 5.61 -4.32 -4.71
C ASN A 103 6.71 -3.31 -5.00
N ARG A 104 7.86 -3.77 -5.50
CA ARG A 104 8.94 -2.87 -5.92
C ARG A 104 8.54 -2.05 -7.14
N LEU A 105 7.85 -2.67 -8.11
CA LEU A 105 7.28 -1.94 -9.24
C LEU A 105 6.27 -0.88 -8.76
N SER A 106 5.35 -1.25 -7.86
CA SER A 106 4.38 -0.31 -7.29
C SER A 106 5.07 0.83 -6.53
N GLN A 107 6.09 0.52 -5.73
CA GLN A 107 6.90 1.51 -5.00
C GLN A 107 7.58 2.51 -5.93
N LEU A 108 8.19 2.04 -7.03
CA LEU A 108 8.79 2.90 -8.06
C LEU A 108 7.75 3.87 -8.64
N MET A 109 6.63 3.33 -9.11
CA MET A 109 5.58 4.12 -9.73
C MET A 109 4.95 5.12 -8.75
N ILE A 110 4.68 4.71 -7.51
CA ILE A 110 4.12 5.59 -6.45
C ILE A 110 5.08 6.75 -6.16
N ASN A 111 6.38 6.49 -6.05
CA ASN A 111 7.37 7.55 -5.81
C ASN A 111 7.41 8.56 -6.95
N LEU A 112 7.37 8.10 -8.20
CA LEU A 112 7.37 8.97 -9.37
C LEU A 112 6.06 9.73 -9.51
N LEU A 113 4.90 9.09 -9.31
CA LEU A 113 3.57 9.72 -9.34
C LEU A 113 3.40 10.76 -8.22
N ASN A 114 3.85 10.46 -7.00
CA ASN A 114 3.82 11.43 -5.89
C ASN A 114 4.68 12.67 -6.20
N ASN A 115 5.84 12.49 -6.84
CA ASN A 115 6.67 13.62 -7.29
C ASN A 115 5.93 14.42 -8.37
N ALA A 116 5.36 13.78 -9.37
CA ALA A 116 4.59 14.46 -10.42
C ALA A 116 3.42 15.27 -9.83
N MET A 117 2.60 14.68 -8.95
CA MET A 117 1.48 15.38 -8.28
C MET A 117 1.95 16.56 -7.43
N LYS A 118 3.10 16.43 -6.76
CA LYS A 118 3.67 17.47 -5.91
C LYS A 118 4.14 18.69 -6.69
N PHE A 119 4.71 18.50 -7.88
CA PHE A 119 5.34 19.56 -8.65
C PHE A 119 4.50 20.07 -9.83
N THR A 120 3.29 19.52 -10.03
CA THR A 120 2.33 19.98 -11.05
C THR A 120 1.18 20.72 -10.36
N GLN A 121 1.09 22.03 -10.59
CA GLN A 121 0.01 22.87 -10.05
C GLN A 121 -1.22 22.87 -10.94
N ALA A 122 -1.04 22.77 -12.26
CA ALA A 122 -2.11 22.67 -13.25
C ALA A 122 -1.58 21.94 -14.48
N GLY A 123 -2.48 21.24 -15.21
CA GLY A 123 -2.14 20.50 -16.42
C GLY A 123 -2.36 19.01 -16.31
N SER A 124 -1.36 18.18 -16.68
CA SER A 124 -1.55 16.73 -16.76
C SER A 124 -0.35 15.93 -16.24
N ILE A 125 -0.66 14.74 -15.74
CA ILE A 125 0.29 13.70 -15.40
C ILE A 125 -0.10 12.47 -16.21
N LEU A 126 0.80 12.04 -17.09
CA LEU A 126 0.65 10.85 -17.91
C LEU A 126 1.63 9.79 -17.45
N PHE A 127 1.20 8.55 -17.35
CA PHE A 127 2.10 7.45 -17.04
C PHE A 127 1.72 6.20 -17.81
N GLY A 128 2.69 5.32 -17.98
CA GLY A 128 2.49 4.11 -18.75
C GLY A 128 3.79 3.38 -18.98
N TYR A 129 3.76 2.44 -19.93
CA TYR A 129 4.95 1.72 -20.34
C TYR A 129 4.87 1.30 -21.81
N LYS A 130 6.01 1.11 -22.43
CA LYS A 130 6.17 0.64 -23.83
C LYS A 130 7.24 -0.43 -23.90
N LEU A 131 7.13 -1.30 -24.90
CA LEU A 131 8.25 -2.14 -25.28
C LEU A 131 9.28 -1.24 -26.00
N ARG A 132 10.52 -1.20 -25.49
CA ARG A 132 11.60 -0.42 -26.10
C ARG A 132 12.34 -1.23 -27.15
N ASP A 133 12.54 -2.52 -26.83
CA ASP A 133 13.12 -3.55 -27.66
C ASP A 133 12.53 -4.90 -27.22
N ASP A 134 12.86 -5.99 -27.90
CA ASP A 134 12.27 -7.32 -27.66
C ASP A 134 12.44 -7.83 -26.22
N ASN A 135 13.33 -7.24 -25.43
CA ASN A 135 13.68 -7.69 -24.09
C ASN A 135 13.55 -6.64 -23.00
N THR A 136 13.06 -5.43 -23.31
CA THR A 136 13.08 -4.31 -22.38
C THR A 136 11.75 -3.54 -22.37
N LEU A 137 11.11 -3.46 -21.21
CA LEU A 137 10.00 -2.54 -20.96
C LEU A 137 10.53 -1.20 -20.47
N TRP A 138 9.99 -0.12 -21.02
CA TRP A 138 10.28 1.24 -20.66
C TRP A 138 9.05 1.88 -20.02
N PHE A 139 9.14 2.14 -18.71
CA PHE A 139 8.10 2.79 -17.91
C PHE A 139 8.37 4.29 -17.82
N TYR A 140 7.31 5.09 -17.73
CA TYR A 140 7.46 6.53 -17.58
C TYR A 140 6.33 7.15 -16.75
N VAL A 141 6.66 8.28 -16.12
CA VAL A 141 5.72 9.24 -15.54
C VAL A 141 6.10 10.61 -16.06
N GLU A 142 5.21 11.23 -16.81
CA GLU A 142 5.40 12.54 -17.43
C GLU A 142 4.46 13.55 -16.80
N ASP A 143 4.98 14.70 -16.38
CA ASP A 143 4.26 15.80 -15.79
C ASP A 143 4.47 17.10 -16.56
N THR A 144 3.49 18.00 -16.50
CA THR A 144 3.56 19.35 -17.06
C THR A 144 3.89 20.40 -15.98
N GLY A 145 4.62 19.99 -14.95
CA GLY A 145 4.95 20.84 -13.81
C GLY A 145 6.11 21.82 -14.05
N CYS A 146 6.76 22.21 -12.96
CA CYS A 146 7.83 23.24 -13.01
C CYS A 146 9.11 22.81 -13.73
N GLY A 147 9.28 21.52 -14.02
CA GLY A 147 10.50 20.99 -14.61
C GLY A 147 11.72 21.08 -13.71
N ILE A 148 12.90 20.69 -14.25
CA ILE A 148 14.17 20.60 -13.52
C ILE A 148 15.25 21.34 -14.30
N PRO A 149 15.95 22.28 -13.68
CA PRO A 149 17.11 22.96 -14.28
C PRO A 149 18.19 21.96 -14.73
N GLU A 150 18.80 22.22 -15.87
CA GLU A 150 19.77 21.29 -16.50
C GLU A 150 20.94 20.91 -15.58
N ASN A 151 21.46 21.89 -14.87
CA ASN A 151 22.56 21.70 -13.92
C ASN A 151 22.21 20.85 -12.69
N LYS A 152 20.92 20.60 -12.43
CA LYS A 152 20.44 19.81 -11.29
C LYS A 152 20.01 18.39 -11.66
N ARG A 153 19.80 18.09 -12.95
CA ARG A 153 19.27 16.78 -13.39
C ARG A 153 20.13 15.59 -12.97
N LYS A 154 21.45 15.77 -12.88
CA LYS A 154 22.37 14.71 -12.44
C LYS A 154 22.32 14.46 -10.93
N ASP A 155 21.98 15.50 -10.15
CA ASP A 155 22.03 15.44 -8.70
C ASP A 155 20.73 14.91 -8.06
N ILE A 156 19.60 14.92 -8.78
CA ILE A 156 18.28 14.60 -8.22
C ILE A 156 18.14 13.17 -7.69
N PHE A 157 18.94 12.22 -8.17
CA PHE A 157 19.02 10.86 -7.68
C PHE A 157 19.92 10.71 -6.46
N GLY A 158 20.61 11.80 -6.07
CA GLY A 158 21.41 11.84 -4.85
C GLY A 158 20.54 11.75 -3.58
N ARG A 159 21.15 11.26 -2.50
CA ARG A 159 20.49 11.14 -1.20
C ARG A 159 20.28 12.51 -0.57
N PHE A 160 19.08 12.73 0.02
CA PHE A 160 18.69 13.97 0.69
C PHE A 160 18.69 15.21 -0.21
N VAL A 161 18.72 15.02 -1.53
CA VAL A 161 18.68 16.13 -2.48
C VAL A 161 17.27 16.69 -2.60
N LYS A 162 17.15 18.01 -2.46
CA LYS A 162 15.90 18.77 -2.68
C LYS A 162 16.22 19.97 -3.55
N LEU A 163 15.50 20.15 -4.64
CA LEU A 163 15.64 21.33 -5.51
C LEU A 163 15.08 22.58 -4.87
N ASN A 164 14.03 22.41 -4.04
CA ASN A 164 13.43 23.46 -3.23
C ASN A 164 13.45 23.02 -1.76
N THR A 165 14.12 23.81 -0.91
CA THR A 165 14.24 23.55 0.53
C THR A 165 12.90 23.58 1.27
N PHE A 166 11.92 24.32 0.75
CA PHE A 166 10.57 24.41 1.30
C PHE A 166 9.62 23.30 0.83
N ALA A 167 10.01 22.53 -0.20
CA ALA A 167 9.18 21.45 -0.69
C ALA A 167 9.18 20.28 0.30
N GLN A 168 7.96 19.86 0.72
CA GLN A 168 7.77 18.67 1.58
C GLN A 168 8.38 17.42 0.92
N GLY A 169 8.97 16.54 1.73
CA GLY A 169 9.52 15.25 1.28
C GLY A 169 10.86 14.93 1.94
N THR A 170 11.28 13.68 1.82
CA THR A 170 12.46 13.12 2.48
C THR A 170 13.75 13.43 1.73
N GLY A 171 13.68 13.56 0.40
CA GLY A 171 14.84 13.62 -0.49
C GLY A 171 15.50 12.24 -0.69
N LEU A 172 14.84 11.16 -0.30
CA LEU A 172 15.32 9.78 -0.44
C LEU A 172 14.60 9.02 -1.56
N GLY A 173 13.38 9.40 -1.93
CA GLY A 173 12.55 8.63 -2.84
C GLY A 173 13.21 8.31 -4.19
N LEU A 174 13.83 9.28 -4.85
CA LEU A 174 14.50 9.05 -6.14
C LEU A 174 15.77 8.21 -6.00
N SER A 175 16.56 8.38 -4.94
CA SER A 175 17.74 7.53 -4.70
C SER A 175 17.35 6.08 -4.40
N ILE A 176 16.24 5.86 -3.70
CA ILE A 176 15.67 4.52 -3.50
C ILE A 176 15.18 3.94 -4.84
N CYS A 177 14.54 4.74 -5.69
CA CYS A 177 14.14 4.30 -7.04
C CYS A 177 15.35 3.84 -7.85
N GLU A 178 16.43 4.60 -7.87
CA GLU A 178 17.65 4.23 -8.60
C GLU A 178 18.23 2.90 -8.10
N MET A 179 18.30 2.71 -6.78
CA MET A 179 18.81 1.48 -6.20
C MET A 179 17.90 0.28 -6.50
N ILE A 180 16.57 0.42 -6.40
CA ILE A 180 15.61 -0.65 -6.72
C ILE A 180 15.74 -1.03 -8.21
N VAL A 181 15.71 -0.05 -9.12
CA VAL A 181 15.82 -0.28 -10.56
C VAL A 181 17.13 -0.99 -10.91
N THR A 182 18.23 -0.58 -10.29
CA THR A 182 19.54 -1.23 -10.49
C THR A 182 19.52 -2.69 -10.05
N GLN A 183 18.94 -2.99 -8.90
CA GLN A 183 18.78 -4.37 -8.41
C GLN A 183 17.87 -5.20 -9.33
N MET A 184 16.84 -4.58 -9.91
CA MET A 184 15.96 -5.21 -10.91
C MET A 184 16.59 -5.27 -12.32
N LYS A 185 17.88 -4.97 -12.44
CA LYS A 185 18.67 -4.99 -13.72
C LYS A 185 18.14 -4.02 -14.76
N GLY A 186 17.57 -2.92 -14.32
CA GLY A 186 17.10 -1.82 -15.16
C GLY A 186 17.99 -0.59 -15.10
N THR A 187 17.54 0.47 -15.75
CA THR A 187 18.13 1.81 -15.71
C THR A 187 17.03 2.83 -15.46
N ILE A 188 17.36 3.94 -14.77
CA ILE A 188 16.42 5.03 -14.49
C ILE A 188 17.00 6.34 -14.98
N GLY A 189 16.15 7.27 -15.38
CA GLY A 189 16.59 8.59 -15.83
C GLY A 189 15.46 9.61 -15.83
N VAL A 190 15.80 10.84 -16.25
CA VAL A 190 14.85 11.95 -16.37
C VAL A 190 15.15 12.78 -17.60
N ASP A 191 14.10 13.11 -18.34
CA ASP A 191 14.06 14.12 -19.40
C ASP A 191 13.21 15.28 -18.87
N SER A 192 13.78 16.47 -18.74
CA SER A 192 13.06 17.60 -18.17
C SER A 192 13.54 18.92 -18.76
N VAL A 193 12.63 19.86 -18.86
CA VAL A 193 12.93 21.24 -19.23
C VAL A 193 12.28 22.15 -18.20
N GLU A 194 13.06 23.03 -17.60
CA GLU A 194 12.57 24.01 -16.63
C GLU A 194 11.40 24.81 -17.22
N GLY A 195 10.30 24.89 -16.47
CA GLY A 195 9.05 25.55 -16.90
C GLY A 195 8.16 24.74 -17.87
N LYS A 196 8.57 23.53 -18.29
CA LYS A 196 7.78 22.71 -19.25
C LYS A 196 7.36 21.35 -18.69
N GLY A 197 7.92 20.95 -17.53
CA GLY A 197 7.65 19.67 -16.91
C GLY A 197 8.80 18.68 -16.98
N SER A 198 8.53 17.45 -16.52
CA SER A 198 9.52 16.39 -16.45
C SER A 198 8.92 15.07 -16.90
N ARG A 199 9.76 14.21 -17.47
CA ARG A 199 9.47 12.81 -17.73
C ARG A 199 10.51 11.97 -17.01
N PHE A 200 10.10 11.34 -15.91
CA PHE A 200 10.88 10.31 -15.24
C PHE A 200 10.61 8.97 -15.91
N TRP A 201 11.65 8.21 -16.16
CA TRP A 201 11.52 6.91 -16.80
C TRP A 201 12.48 5.90 -16.19
N PHE A 202 12.09 4.62 -16.28
CA PHE A 202 12.96 3.50 -15.94
C PHE A 202 12.70 2.32 -16.87
N THR A 203 13.66 1.41 -16.92
CA THR A 203 13.56 0.19 -17.71
C THR A 203 13.55 -1.03 -16.81
N LEU A 204 12.84 -2.09 -17.24
CA LEU A 204 12.92 -3.41 -16.62
C LEU A 204 13.06 -4.48 -17.72
N PRO A 205 13.72 -5.62 -17.42
CA PRO A 205 13.77 -6.74 -18.34
C PRO A 205 12.36 -7.24 -18.69
N PHE A 206 12.08 -7.42 -19.96
CA PHE A 206 10.83 -8.03 -20.44
C PHE A 206 10.95 -9.54 -20.43
N GLN A 207 10.36 -10.18 -19.43
CA GLN A 207 10.30 -11.63 -19.29
C GLN A 207 8.83 -12.07 -19.27
N PRO A 208 8.17 -12.13 -20.44
CA PRO A 208 6.75 -12.45 -20.50
C PRO A 208 6.49 -13.92 -20.14
N LYS A 209 5.32 -14.18 -19.57
CA LYS A 209 4.82 -15.54 -19.37
C LYS A 209 4.55 -16.16 -20.75
N LYS A 210 5.21 -17.26 -21.07
CA LYS A 210 5.12 -17.92 -22.39
C LYS A 210 3.76 -18.61 -22.67
N GLU A 211 2.96 -18.90 -21.64
CA GLU A 211 1.63 -19.49 -21.77
C GLU A 211 0.66 -18.85 -20.80
N LEU A 212 -0.41 -18.28 -21.31
CA LEU A 212 -1.60 -17.94 -20.54
C LEU A 212 -2.36 -19.24 -20.27
N LEU A 213 -2.19 -19.84 -19.09
CA LEU A 213 -3.12 -20.87 -18.65
C LEU A 213 -4.49 -20.22 -18.43
N PRO A 214 -5.58 -20.86 -18.92
CA PRO A 214 -6.92 -20.35 -18.69
C PRO A 214 -7.16 -20.23 -17.17
N ASN A 215 -7.73 -19.11 -16.75
CA ASN A 215 -8.25 -18.96 -15.40
C ASN A 215 -9.16 -20.14 -15.08
N GLU A 216 -8.88 -20.86 -14.01
CA GLU A 216 -9.86 -21.81 -13.46
C GLU A 216 -11.12 -21.02 -13.09
N GLU A 217 -12.20 -21.25 -13.83
CA GLU A 217 -13.53 -20.72 -13.52
C GLU A 217 -13.92 -21.18 -12.12
N GLN A 218 -14.01 -20.22 -11.20
CA GLN A 218 -14.53 -20.47 -9.86
C GLN A 218 -16.01 -20.89 -10.00
N LYS A 219 -16.33 -22.10 -9.55
CA LYS A 219 -17.69 -22.62 -9.49
C LYS A 219 -18.58 -21.66 -8.69
N PRO A 220 -19.83 -21.39 -9.12
CA PRO A 220 -20.73 -20.52 -8.40
C PRO A 220 -21.04 -21.10 -7.02
N VAL A 221 -20.66 -20.38 -5.98
CA VAL A 221 -21.05 -20.67 -4.59
C VAL A 221 -22.42 -20.04 -4.36
N THR A 222 -23.36 -20.82 -3.81
CA THR A 222 -24.68 -20.30 -3.40
C THR A 222 -24.46 -19.31 -2.26
N LEU A 223 -24.72 -18.02 -2.50
CA LEU A 223 -24.47 -16.94 -1.53
C LEU A 223 -25.71 -16.77 -0.62
N GLU A 224 -25.51 -16.86 0.69
CA GLU A 224 -26.53 -16.51 1.69
C GLU A 224 -26.59 -14.99 1.86
N LYS A 225 -27.84 -14.44 1.99
CA LYS A 225 -28.04 -13.01 2.25
C LYS A 225 -28.03 -12.76 3.75
N ILE A 226 -27.09 -11.97 4.24
CA ILE A 226 -26.93 -11.64 5.66
C ILE A 226 -26.79 -10.12 5.83
N ALA A 227 -27.51 -9.55 6.81
CA ALA A 227 -27.33 -8.14 7.16
C ALA A 227 -25.97 -7.91 7.83
N ARG A 228 -25.31 -6.80 7.55
CA ARG A 228 -23.99 -6.48 8.14
C ARG A 228 -23.98 -6.54 9.65
N SER A 229 -25.07 -6.13 10.30
CA SER A 229 -25.24 -6.17 11.75
C SER A 229 -25.31 -7.58 12.34
N GLU A 230 -25.48 -8.60 11.52
CA GLU A 230 -25.51 -10.02 11.93
C GLU A 230 -24.15 -10.70 11.73
N VAL A 231 -23.26 -10.09 10.95
CA VAL A 231 -21.90 -10.60 10.70
C VAL A 231 -21.06 -10.45 11.97
N THR A 232 -20.49 -11.56 12.42
CA THR A 232 -19.57 -11.61 13.55
C THR A 232 -18.14 -11.66 13.07
N ILE A 233 -17.30 -10.71 13.53
CA ILE A 233 -15.87 -10.64 13.27
C ILE A 233 -15.12 -10.97 14.55
N LEU A 234 -14.23 -11.97 14.49
CA LEU A 234 -13.29 -12.27 15.56
C LEU A 234 -12.02 -11.43 15.34
N ILE A 235 -11.59 -10.72 16.38
CA ILE A 235 -10.39 -9.87 16.36
C ILE A 235 -9.41 -10.44 17.38
N ALA A 236 -8.29 -10.98 16.91
CA ALA A 236 -7.16 -11.42 17.71
C ALA A 236 -6.09 -10.32 17.73
N GLU A 237 -5.93 -9.66 18.86
CA GLU A 237 -5.01 -8.53 19.08
C GLU A 237 -4.64 -8.46 20.56
N ASP A 238 -3.37 -8.51 20.89
CA ASP A 238 -2.85 -8.52 22.28
C ASP A 238 -2.75 -7.12 22.90
N ASN A 239 -2.81 -6.07 22.07
CA ASN A 239 -2.72 -4.68 22.52
C ASN A 239 -4.11 -4.03 22.63
N SER A 240 -4.47 -3.61 23.85
CA SER A 240 -5.77 -3.00 24.14
C SER A 240 -6.04 -1.71 23.34
N SER A 241 -5.03 -0.91 23.04
CA SER A 241 -5.19 0.32 22.25
C SER A 241 -5.49 0.01 20.79
N ASN A 242 -4.82 -1.00 20.21
CA ASN A 242 -5.09 -1.47 18.86
C ASN A 242 -6.49 -2.08 18.76
N TYR A 243 -6.88 -2.91 19.74
CA TYR A 243 -8.23 -3.45 19.78
C TYR A 243 -9.31 -2.36 19.83
N ARG A 244 -9.12 -1.32 20.68
CA ARG A 244 -10.05 -0.18 20.73
C ARG A 244 -10.17 0.55 19.40
N LEU A 245 -9.09 0.64 18.63
CA LEU A 245 -9.14 1.20 17.29
C LEU A 245 -10.02 0.35 16.36
N PHE A 246 -9.83 -0.97 16.34
CA PHE A 246 -10.70 -1.87 15.57
C PHE A 246 -12.15 -1.77 16.04
N GLU A 247 -12.39 -1.76 17.34
CA GLU A 247 -13.72 -1.62 17.92
C GLU A 247 -14.41 -0.33 17.43
N SER A 248 -13.72 0.81 17.47
CA SER A 248 -14.27 2.09 17.01
C SER A 248 -14.61 2.11 15.52
N ILE A 249 -13.81 1.40 14.69
CA ILE A 249 -13.99 1.34 13.24
C ILE A 249 -15.15 0.39 12.86
N LEU A 250 -15.25 -0.77 13.52
CA LEU A 250 -16.07 -1.89 13.04
C LEU A 250 -17.37 -2.11 13.82
N LYS A 251 -17.43 -1.78 15.12
CA LYS A 251 -18.59 -1.96 15.98
C LYS A 251 -19.90 -1.32 15.48
N PRO A 252 -19.87 -0.18 14.76
CA PRO A 252 -21.09 0.39 14.18
C PRO A 252 -21.78 -0.50 13.14
N GLU A 253 -21.04 -1.42 12.50
CA GLU A 253 -21.54 -2.24 11.38
C GLU A 253 -21.57 -3.74 11.67
N TYR A 254 -20.73 -4.24 12.61
CA TYR A 254 -20.49 -5.68 12.83
C TYR A 254 -20.56 -6.05 14.31
N LYS A 255 -20.86 -7.33 14.59
CA LYS A 255 -20.65 -7.93 15.92
C LYS A 255 -19.19 -8.30 16.09
N LEU A 256 -18.59 -7.94 17.22
CA LEU A 256 -17.17 -8.16 17.47
C LEU A 256 -16.95 -9.13 18.62
N ILE A 257 -16.00 -10.04 18.45
CA ILE A 257 -15.46 -10.92 19.48
C ILE A 257 -13.97 -10.63 19.58
N HIS A 258 -13.44 -10.54 20.81
CA HIS A 258 -12.02 -10.24 21.06
C HIS A 258 -11.29 -11.46 21.61
N ALA A 259 -10.11 -11.74 21.06
CA ALA A 259 -9.14 -12.71 21.57
C ALA A 259 -7.83 -11.98 21.89
N TRP A 260 -7.23 -12.26 23.04
CA TRP A 260 -5.98 -11.65 23.48
C TRP A 260 -4.72 -12.35 22.96
N ASN A 261 -4.86 -13.50 22.35
CA ASN A 261 -3.75 -14.29 21.79
C ASN A 261 -4.30 -15.31 20.78
N GLY A 262 -3.40 -15.97 20.04
CA GLY A 262 -3.79 -16.93 19.01
C GLY A 262 -4.51 -18.16 19.57
N LYS A 263 -4.17 -18.63 20.77
CA LYS A 263 -4.84 -19.79 21.39
C LYS A 263 -6.32 -19.47 21.69
N GLU A 264 -6.56 -18.31 22.30
CA GLU A 264 -7.93 -17.84 22.58
C GLU A 264 -8.71 -17.60 21.28
N ALA A 265 -8.04 -17.11 20.22
CA ALA A 265 -8.66 -16.95 18.90
C ALA A 265 -9.15 -18.29 18.33
N VAL A 266 -8.37 -19.37 18.45
CA VAL A 266 -8.78 -20.71 18.02
C VAL A 266 -9.96 -21.21 18.85
N GLU A 267 -9.94 -21.03 20.17
CA GLU A 267 -11.04 -21.44 21.07
C GLU A 267 -12.35 -20.69 20.73
N LEU A 268 -12.29 -19.36 20.59
CA LEU A 268 -13.44 -18.52 20.25
C LEU A 268 -13.96 -18.78 18.83
N PHE A 269 -13.07 -19.10 17.88
CA PHE A 269 -13.46 -19.55 16.55
C PHE A 269 -14.36 -20.79 16.61
N HIS A 270 -13.99 -21.81 17.39
CA HIS A 270 -14.80 -23.01 17.54
C HIS A 270 -16.16 -22.75 18.18
N GLN A 271 -16.19 -21.85 19.19
CA GLN A 271 -17.40 -21.52 19.94
C GLN A 271 -18.42 -20.70 19.14
N HIS A 272 -17.93 -19.69 18.42
CA HIS A 272 -18.77 -18.64 17.83
C HIS A 272 -18.91 -18.72 16.30
N LYS A 273 -18.03 -19.46 15.61
CA LYS A 273 -18.03 -19.61 14.16
C LYS A 273 -18.14 -18.27 13.42
N PRO A 274 -17.22 -17.33 13.64
CA PRO A 274 -17.27 -16.00 13.04
C PRO A 274 -17.18 -16.08 11.52
N GLN A 275 -17.78 -15.10 10.85
CA GLN A 275 -17.77 -15.00 9.38
C GLN A 275 -16.46 -14.43 8.83
N LEU A 276 -15.66 -13.76 9.67
CA LEU A 276 -14.35 -13.23 9.31
C LEU A 276 -13.46 -13.12 10.55
N ILE A 277 -12.16 -13.26 10.37
CA ILE A 277 -11.17 -13.13 11.43
C ILE A 277 -10.16 -12.05 11.06
N LEU A 278 -9.91 -11.10 11.96
CA LEU A 278 -8.74 -10.23 11.95
C LEU A 278 -7.71 -10.81 12.91
N MET A 279 -6.53 -11.16 12.44
CA MET A 279 -5.52 -11.90 13.20
C MET A 279 -4.21 -11.12 13.22
N ASP A 280 -3.82 -10.59 14.38
CA ASP A 280 -2.46 -10.07 14.52
C ASP A 280 -1.46 -11.22 14.36
N ILE A 281 -0.38 -10.94 13.64
CA ILE A 281 0.67 -11.93 13.41
C ILE A 281 1.51 -12.13 14.69
N LYS A 282 1.82 -11.05 15.41
CA LYS A 282 2.68 -11.11 16.60
C LYS A 282 1.87 -11.04 17.89
N MET A 283 1.60 -12.17 18.48
CA MET A 283 0.90 -12.28 19.77
C MET A 283 1.65 -13.23 20.71
N PRO A 284 1.49 -13.05 22.03
CA PRO A 284 2.03 -13.98 23.02
C PRO A 284 1.28 -15.32 23.01
N VAL A 285 1.86 -16.35 23.62
CA VAL A 285 1.32 -17.71 23.81
C VAL A 285 1.23 -18.52 22.52
N MET A 286 0.55 -18.01 21.49
CA MET A 286 0.41 -18.57 20.15
C MET A 286 0.36 -17.41 19.16
N ASP A 287 1.22 -17.43 18.17
CA ASP A 287 1.25 -16.37 17.16
C ASP A 287 0.14 -16.53 16.11
N GLY A 288 -0.04 -15.52 15.26
CA GLY A 288 -1.10 -15.52 14.24
C GLY A 288 -0.91 -16.57 13.16
N TYR A 289 0.32 -16.99 12.86
CA TYR A 289 0.59 -18.06 11.90
C TYR A 289 0.16 -19.41 12.46
N GLU A 290 0.55 -19.71 13.70
CA GLU A 290 0.17 -20.94 14.39
C GLU A 290 -1.36 -21.03 14.55
N ALA A 291 -2.01 -19.94 14.99
CA ALA A 291 -3.45 -19.87 15.14
C ALA A 291 -4.19 -20.07 13.81
N THR A 292 -3.70 -19.44 12.73
CA THR A 292 -4.26 -19.61 11.39
C THR A 292 -4.12 -21.06 10.91
N ALA A 293 -2.97 -21.70 11.12
CA ALA A 293 -2.76 -23.09 10.76
C ALA A 293 -3.74 -24.04 11.50
N GLU A 294 -4.00 -23.80 12.80
CA GLU A 294 -4.98 -24.58 13.58
C GLU A 294 -6.41 -24.36 13.06
N ILE A 295 -6.80 -23.10 12.76
CA ILE A 295 -8.12 -22.80 12.21
C ILE A 295 -8.30 -23.44 10.82
N ARG A 296 -7.25 -23.45 9.99
CA ARG A 296 -7.29 -24.05 8.63
C ARG A 296 -7.46 -25.57 8.63
N LYS A 297 -7.06 -26.26 9.70
CA LYS A 297 -7.36 -27.71 9.85
C LYS A 297 -8.86 -27.99 9.91
N VAL A 298 -9.66 -27.04 10.38
CA VAL A 298 -11.11 -27.18 10.62
C VAL A 298 -11.92 -26.41 9.57
N SER A 299 -11.46 -25.27 9.12
CA SER A 299 -12.14 -24.44 8.12
C SER A 299 -11.18 -23.91 7.09
N ALA A 300 -11.23 -24.47 5.88
CA ALA A 300 -10.55 -23.92 4.71
C ALA A 300 -11.21 -22.63 4.19
N SER A 301 -12.44 -22.33 4.65
CA SER A 301 -13.29 -21.31 4.03
C SER A 301 -13.44 -20.01 4.81
N VAL A 302 -13.24 -19.96 6.14
CA VAL A 302 -13.40 -18.68 6.88
C VAL A 302 -12.35 -17.66 6.41
N PRO A 303 -12.74 -16.42 6.04
CA PRO A 303 -11.76 -15.39 5.67
C PRO A 303 -10.92 -14.99 6.88
N ILE A 304 -9.60 -14.97 6.72
CA ILE A 304 -8.65 -14.52 7.73
C ILE A 304 -7.79 -13.39 7.14
N ILE A 305 -7.91 -12.20 7.71
CA ILE A 305 -7.08 -11.05 7.36
C ILE A 305 -5.95 -10.95 8.39
N ALA A 306 -4.71 -11.07 7.94
CA ALA A 306 -3.56 -10.82 8.79
C ALA A 306 -3.45 -9.33 9.13
N VAL A 307 -3.13 -9.02 10.37
CA VAL A 307 -2.77 -7.67 10.83
C VAL A 307 -1.27 -7.67 11.13
N THR A 308 -0.50 -6.82 10.48
CA THR A 308 0.96 -6.85 10.61
C THR A 308 1.56 -5.46 10.81
N ALA A 309 2.60 -5.36 11.64
CA ALA A 309 3.41 -4.15 11.75
C ALA A 309 4.35 -3.96 10.55
N TYR A 310 4.58 -5.01 9.77
CA TYR A 310 5.50 -5.03 8.64
C TYR A 310 4.71 -5.34 7.37
N ALA A 311 4.51 -4.33 6.53
CA ALA A 311 3.88 -4.46 5.21
C ALA A 311 4.95 -4.58 4.11
N PHE A 312 5.97 -5.43 4.32
CA PHE A 312 6.94 -5.69 3.28
C PHE A 312 6.44 -6.78 2.33
N ALA A 313 6.84 -6.68 1.08
CA ALA A 313 6.48 -7.59 0.00
C ALA A 313 6.67 -9.08 0.32
N GLN A 314 7.67 -9.41 1.12
CA GLN A 314 7.97 -10.77 1.55
C GLN A 314 6.97 -11.32 2.54
N ASP A 315 6.42 -10.43 3.39
CA ASP A 315 5.41 -10.81 4.35
C ASP A 315 4.08 -11.14 3.65
N GLU A 316 3.75 -10.47 2.53
CA GLU A 316 2.52 -10.75 1.77
C GLU A 316 2.46 -12.18 1.26
N GLN A 317 3.46 -12.62 0.49
CA GLN A 317 3.48 -13.98 -0.05
C GLN A 317 3.56 -15.02 1.07
N ARG A 318 4.36 -14.76 2.10
CA ARG A 318 4.43 -15.61 3.28
C ARG A 318 3.10 -15.68 4.00
N ILE A 319 2.41 -14.54 4.18
CA ILE A 319 1.10 -14.45 4.81
C ILE A 319 0.08 -15.27 4.03
N ILE A 320 -0.02 -15.06 2.70
CA ILE A 320 -0.97 -15.79 1.85
C ILE A 320 -0.64 -17.29 1.83
N ASN A 321 0.63 -17.66 1.65
CA ASN A 321 1.07 -19.07 1.68
C ASN A 321 0.86 -19.76 3.03
N SER A 322 0.74 -18.97 4.11
CA SER A 322 0.45 -19.47 5.46
C SER A 322 -1.05 -19.63 5.75
N GLY A 323 -1.90 -19.42 4.75
CA GLY A 323 -3.34 -19.66 4.85
C GLY A 323 -4.20 -18.45 5.17
N PHE A 324 -3.66 -17.23 5.13
CA PHE A 324 -4.44 -16.00 5.18
C PHE A 324 -5.03 -15.66 3.81
N ASP A 325 -6.21 -15.03 3.80
CA ASP A 325 -6.88 -14.61 2.56
C ASP A 325 -6.49 -13.17 2.15
N ALA A 326 -6.08 -12.35 3.10
CA ALA A 326 -5.61 -10.99 2.88
C ALA A 326 -4.74 -10.52 4.07
N TYR A 327 -4.15 -9.35 3.94
CA TYR A 327 -3.45 -8.69 5.05
C TYR A 327 -3.76 -7.20 5.12
N THR A 328 -3.55 -6.59 6.28
CA THR A 328 -3.57 -5.14 6.50
C THR A 328 -2.39 -4.72 7.35
N ALA A 329 -1.74 -3.64 6.97
CA ALA A 329 -0.58 -3.11 7.68
C ALA A 329 -1.02 -2.18 8.82
N LYS A 330 -0.30 -2.22 9.93
CA LYS A 330 -0.34 -1.16 10.96
C LYS A 330 0.52 0.03 10.48
N PRO A 331 0.07 1.30 10.65
CA PRO A 331 -1.16 1.71 11.32
C PRO A 331 -2.41 1.45 10.48
N ILE A 332 -3.49 1.05 11.16
CA ILE A 332 -4.74 0.66 10.52
C ILE A 332 -5.45 1.85 9.89
N ASN A 333 -5.68 1.79 8.58
CA ASN A 333 -6.57 2.70 7.89
C ASN A 333 -7.99 2.11 7.86
N GLY A 334 -8.92 2.79 8.55
CA GLY A 334 -10.29 2.28 8.72
C GLY A 334 -11.05 2.09 7.40
N LYS A 335 -10.82 2.95 6.40
CA LYS A 335 -11.46 2.83 5.08
C LYS A 335 -10.95 1.59 4.34
N ILE A 336 -9.62 1.44 4.23
CA ILE A 336 -9.00 0.30 3.55
C ILE A 336 -9.40 -1.03 4.22
N LEU A 337 -9.46 -1.04 5.57
CA LEU A 337 -9.89 -2.22 6.31
C LEU A 337 -11.34 -2.60 5.98
N LYS A 338 -12.27 -1.64 6.00
CA LYS A 338 -13.68 -1.87 5.67
C LYS A 338 -13.87 -2.36 4.24
N ASP A 339 -13.14 -1.79 3.28
CA ASP A 339 -13.20 -2.21 1.88
C ASP A 339 -12.71 -3.66 1.72
N LYS A 340 -11.61 -4.06 2.38
CA LYS A 340 -11.12 -5.45 2.36
C LYS A 340 -12.10 -6.43 3.01
N ILE A 341 -12.67 -6.07 4.16
CA ILE A 341 -13.69 -6.87 4.83
C ILE A 341 -14.90 -7.07 3.91
N SER A 342 -15.41 -5.99 3.32
CA SER A 342 -16.54 -6.04 2.40
C SER A 342 -16.27 -6.93 1.20
N THR A 343 -15.11 -6.81 0.57
CA THR A 343 -14.70 -7.64 -0.58
C THR A 343 -14.68 -9.12 -0.21
N LEU A 344 -14.02 -9.50 0.88
CA LEU A 344 -13.91 -10.91 1.29
C LEU A 344 -15.25 -11.51 1.71
N LEU A 345 -16.12 -10.72 2.33
CA LEU A 345 -17.46 -11.16 2.69
C LEU A 345 -18.36 -11.29 1.45
N THR A 346 -18.31 -10.36 0.50
CA THR A 346 -19.16 -10.36 -0.71
C THR A 346 -18.88 -11.55 -1.62
N HIS A 347 -17.68 -12.09 -1.62
CA HIS A 347 -17.36 -13.34 -2.34
C HIS A 347 -18.02 -14.58 -1.74
N ARG A 348 -18.60 -14.49 -0.52
CA ARG A 348 -19.15 -15.64 0.25
C ARG A 348 -20.57 -15.45 0.74
N ILE A 349 -20.99 -14.21 0.98
CA ILE A 349 -22.32 -13.81 1.46
C ILE A 349 -22.76 -12.54 0.76
N ILE A 350 -24.06 -12.40 0.49
CA ILE A 350 -24.63 -11.16 -0.02
C ILE A 350 -24.93 -10.27 1.21
N LEU A 351 -24.17 -9.20 1.38
CA LEU A 351 -24.40 -8.21 2.42
C LEU A 351 -25.60 -7.33 2.04
N MET A 352 -26.59 -7.24 2.92
CA MET A 352 -27.73 -6.32 2.80
C MET A 352 -27.53 -5.09 3.66
#